data_80e4a6528a0023979273090e000379e0
#
_entry.id   80e4a6528a0023979273090e000379e0
#
_cell.length_a   1.000
_cell.length_b   1.000
_cell.length_c   1.000
_cell.angle_alpha   90.00
_cell.angle_beta   90.00
_cell.angle_gamma   90.00
#
_symmetry.space_group_name_H-M   'P 1'
#
loop_
_entity.id
_entity.type
_entity.pdbx_description
1 polymer ?
#
loop_
_entity_poly.entity_id
_entity_poly.type
_entity_poly.pdbx_seq_one_letter_code
_entity_poly.pdbx_strand_id
1 'polypeptide(L)'
;AELRSADALAALESLGETINGNPGDPDPILVKPDWVNLTSFHHEVFPMQNGNFLGLSTTNHPTTPEQREFLCPGDESDFEITSDVIVEFTPDGEAIRTWDLWDVLDVEEIPGNHICTVDGRFVSIDFRDWTHANAVIYDEIRDAVIVSSRHTDQIIAFDHLNSTGPQNSVRWILGNQGTMPLEGEFFYHPHAVELQSDGSILLYDNGNFRPGTNPDDPTMLNYSRAVLYEI
;
A
#
# COMPACT_ATOMS: atom_id res chain seq x y z
N ALA A 1 7.20 -15.98 -13.36
CA ALA A 1 7.50 -14.68 -12.74
C ALA A 1 8.54 -13.91 -13.55
N GLU A 2 9.58 -14.56 -14.08
CA GLU A 2 10.63 -13.90 -14.89
C GLU A 2 10.16 -13.44 -16.29
N LEU A 3 9.15 -14.06 -16.87
CA LEU A 3 8.62 -13.70 -18.20
C LEU A 3 7.83 -12.37 -18.19
N ARG A 4 7.21 -12.00 -17.08
CA ARG A 4 6.42 -10.76 -16.98
C ARG A 4 7.30 -9.50 -16.90
N SER A 5 8.45 -9.57 -16.24
CA SER A 5 9.37 -8.43 -16.16
C SER A 5 10.06 -8.14 -17.50
N ALA A 6 10.35 -9.17 -18.30
CA ALA A 6 10.95 -9.01 -19.62
C ALA A 6 9.97 -8.40 -20.65
N ASP A 7 8.68 -8.77 -20.57
CA ASP A 7 7.65 -8.25 -21.48
C ASP A 7 7.30 -6.79 -21.14
N ALA A 8 7.30 -6.42 -19.86
CA ALA A 8 7.12 -5.03 -19.44
C ALA A 8 8.31 -4.14 -19.86
N LEU A 9 9.55 -4.64 -19.71
CA LEU A 9 10.74 -3.93 -20.20
C LEU A 9 10.72 -3.77 -21.72
N ALA A 10 10.35 -4.82 -22.47
CA ALA A 10 10.26 -4.78 -23.93
C ALA A 10 9.16 -3.83 -24.42
N ALA A 11 8.06 -3.71 -23.68
CA ALA A 11 7.01 -2.72 -23.97
C ALA A 11 7.52 -1.29 -23.74
N LEU A 12 8.26 -1.03 -22.69
CA LEU A 12 8.88 0.27 -22.40
C LEU A 12 9.95 0.63 -23.45
N GLU A 13 10.78 -0.33 -23.87
CA GLU A 13 11.78 -0.13 -24.92
C GLU A 13 11.17 0.12 -26.32
N SER A 14 9.97 -0.43 -26.59
CA SER A 14 9.25 -0.22 -27.86
C SER A 14 8.65 1.19 -28.00
N LEU A 15 8.50 1.93 -26.92
CA LEU A 15 8.01 3.31 -26.90
C LEU A 15 9.10 4.34 -27.24
N GLY A 16 10.35 3.91 -27.46
CA GLY A 16 11.42 4.74 -28.06
C GLY A 16 11.99 5.81 -27.15
N GLU A 17 11.68 5.79 -25.87
CA GLU A 17 12.29 6.69 -24.91
C GLU A 17 13.41 5.96 -24.15
N THR A 18 14.63 6.39 -24.42
CA THR A 18 15.79 6.03 -23.61
C THR A 18 15.58 6.50 -22.20
N ILE A 19 15.46 5.56 -21.26
CA ILE A 19 15.58 5.84 -19.83
C ILE A 19 17.02 6.31 -19.56
N ASN A 20 17.28 7.57 -19.85
CA ASN A 20 18.53 8.25 -19.51
C ASN A 20 18.36 8.99 -18.20
N GLY A 21 17.99 8.25 -17.13
CA GLY A 21 18.04 8.76 -15.77
C GLY A 21 19.38 8.42 -15.14
N ASN A 22 20.12 9.41 -14.69
CA ASN A 22 21.15 9.17 -13.68
C ASN A 22 20.48 8.78 -12.37
N PRO A 23 21.08 7.87 -11.57
CA PRO A 23 20.58 7.61 -10.23
C PRO A 23 20.53 8.93 -9.45
N GLY A 24 19.33 9.45 -9.19
CA GLY A 24 19.13 10.73 -8.51
C GLY A 24 18.34 11.78 -9.32
N ASP A 25 18.02 11.55 -10.59
CA ASP A 25 17.08 12.40 -11.31
C ASP A 25 15.64 11.94 -11.03
N PRO A 26 14.71 12.86 -10.72
CA PRO A 26 13.31 12.52 -10.59
C PRO A 26 12.82 11.98 -11.95
N ASP A 27 12.13 10.85 -11.92
CA ASP A 27 11.61 10.19 -13.10
C ASP A 27 10.64 11.12 -13.86
N PRO A 28 10.90 11.47 -15.13
CA PRO A 28 10.08 12.43 -15.88
C PRO A 28 8.71 11.89 -16.31
N ILE A 29 8.38 10.63 -16.04
CA ILE A 29 7.21 9.95 -16.61
C ILE A 29 5.87 10.52 -16.09
N LEU A 30 5.85 11.26 -15.00
CA LEU A 30 4.59 11.74 -14.37
C LEU A 30 4.54 13.24 -14.08
N VAL A 31 5.29 14.06 -14.79
CA VAL A 31 5.24 15.52 -14.56
C VAL A 31 4.17 16.17 -15.43
N LYS A 32 2.93 16.23 -14.94
CA LYS A 32 1.99 17.27 -15.33
C LYS A 32 1.78 18.23 -14.16
N PRO A 33 1.64 19.56 -14.42
CA PRO A 33 1.66 20.62 -13.38
C PRO A 33 0.58 20.55 -12.31
N ASP A 34 -0.47 19.76 -12.49
CA ASP A 34 -1.65 19.70 -11.63
C ASP A 34 -1.78 18.34 -10.87
N TRP A 35 -0.72 17.55 -10.82
CA TRP A 35 -0.76 16.19 -10.32
C TRP A 35 0.06 16.02 -9.06
N VAL A 36 -0.39 15.14 -8.17
CA VAL A 36 0.40 14.67 -7.05
C VAL A 36 1.78 14.31 -7.55
N ASN A 37 2.82 14.89 -6.95
CA ASN A 37 4.21 14.74 -7.39
C ASN A 37 4.67 13.32 -7.01
N LEU A 38 4.29 12.33 -7.82
CA LEU A 38 4.64 10.93 -7.61
C LEU A 38 6.07 10.72 -8.06
N THR A 39 6.98 10.67 -7.11
CA THR A 39 8.42 10.62 -7.38
C THR A 39 8.96 9.20 -7.51
N SER A 40 8.18 8.18 -7.13
CA SER A 40 8.63 6.78 -7.22
C SER A 40 7.45 5.80 -7.23
N PHE A 41 7.61 4.70 -7.96
CA PHE A 41 6.77 3.51 -7.83
C PHE A 41 7.52 2.44 -7.04
N HIS A 42 6.77 1.61 -6.31
CA HIS A 42 7.34 0.52 -5.53
C HIS A 42 6.44 -0.71 -5.55
N HIS A 43 7.00 -1.84 -5.17
CA HIS A 43 6.40 -3.16 -5.02
C HIS A 43 5.76 -3.72 -6.28
N GLU A 44 4.66 -3.16 -6.80
CA GLU A 44 3.86 -3.80 -7.81
C GLU A 44 3.34 -2.86 -8.89
N VAL A 45 3.24 -3.39 -10.11
CA VAL A 45 2.47 -2.82 -11.21
C VAL A 45 1.51 -3.90 -11.71
N PHE A 46 0.21 -3.65 -11.59
CA PHE A 46 -0.85 -4.56 -11.98
C PHE A 46 -1.47 -4.15 -13.33
N PRO A 47 -1.45 -5.01 -14.38
CA PRO A 47 -2.09 -4.71 -15.65
C PRO A 47 -3.60 -4.92 -15.58
N MET A 48 -4.38 -3.94 -16.04
CA MET A 48 -5.83 -4.01 -16.13
C MET A 48 -6.29 -4.44 -17.54
N GLN A 49 -7.47 -5.04 -17.67
CA GLN A 49 -8.00 -5.48 -18.99
C GLN A 49 -8.33 -4.31 -19.92
N ASN A 50 -8.58 -3.11 -19.38
CA ASN A 50 -8.80 -1.90 -20.19
C ASN A 50 -7.51 -1.36 -20.82
N GLY A 51 -6.35 -1.98 -20.55
CA GLY A 51 -5.04 -1.60 -21.04
C GLY A 51 -4.29 -0.61 -20.13
N ASN A 52 -4.91 -0.12 -19.06
CA ASN A 52 -4.26 0.68 -18.05
C ASN A 52 -3.49 -0.18 -17.05
N PHE A 53 -2.79 0.46 -16.14
CA PHE A 53 -2.05 -0.17 -15.05
C PHE A 53 -2.44 0.44 -13.72
N LEU A 54 -2.37 -0.35 -12.66
CA LEU A 54 -2.32 0.14 -11.29
C LEU A 54 -0.90 0.04 -10.79
N GLY A 55 -0.46 1.03 -10.03
CA GLY A 55 0.84 1.03 -9.36
C GLY A 55 0.74 1.64 -7.98
N LEU A 56 1.75 1.38 -7.16
CA LEU A 56 1.89 1.93 -5.82
C LEU A 56 2.95 3.02 -5.82
N SER A 57 2.64 4.15 -5.21
CA SER A 57 3.54 5.27 -4.97
C SER A 57 3.36 5.77 -3.54
N THR A 58 4.11 6.77 -3.14
CA THR A 58 4.05 7.35 -1.79
C THR A 58 3.91 8.85 -1.81
N THR A 59 3.34 9.39 -0.74
CA THR A 59 3.33 10.82 -0.45
C THR A 59 3.66 11.05 1.02
N ASN A 60 4.29 12.19 1.32
CA ASN A 60 4.66 12.56 2.68
C ASN A 60 3.73 13.64 3.19
N HIS A 61 3.30 13.49 4.43
CA HIS A 61 2.39 14.41 5.11
C HIS A 61 3.07 14.97 6.36
N PRO A 62 3.12 16.29 6.53
CA PRO A 62 3.66 16.90 7.73
C PRO A 62 2.76 16.57 8.93
N THR A 63 3.37 16.28 10.06
CA THR A 63 2.66 16.00 11.32
C THR A 63 2.52 17.26 12.16
N THR A 64 1.39 17.38 12.87
CA THR A 64 1.25 18.39 13.94
C THR A 64 2.03 17.98 15.19
N PRO A 65 2.37 18.91 16.11
CA PRO A 65 2.98 18.56 17.39
C PRO A 65 2.12 17.57 18.21
N GLU A 66 0.78 17.71 18.14
CA GLU A 66 -0.17 16.83 18.82
C GLU A 66 -0.11 15.41 18.25
N GLN A 67 -0.09 15.29 16.93
CA GLN A 67 0.06 14.00 16.26
C GLN A 67 1.40 13.34 16.59
N ARG A 68 2.51 14.10 16.62
CA ARG A 68 3.80 13.55 16.98
C ARG A 68 3.81 13.03 18.42
N GLU A 69 3.28 13.79 19.37
CA GLU A 69 3.19 13.32 20.76
C GLU A 69 2.28 12.10 20.91
N PHE A 70 1.18 12.04 20.13
CA PHE A 70 0.27 10.89 20.13
C PHE A 70 0.95 9.63 19.56
N LEU A 71 1.58 9.77 18.39
CA LEU A 71 2.19 8.66 17.65
C LEU A 71 3.47 8.16 18.32
N CYS A 72 4.33 9.09 18.74
CA CYS A 72 5.67 8.82 19.25
C CYS A 72 5.95 9.57 20.55
N PRO A 73 5.28 9.23 21.66
CA PRO A 73 5.46 9.95 22.92
C PRO A 73 6.93 10.04 23.34
N GLY A 74 7.38 11.27 23.57
CA GLY A 74 8.76 11.56 23.98
C GLY A 74 9.78 11.61 22.83
N ASP A 75 9.35 11.51 21.57
CA ASP A 75 10.18 11.85 20.41
C ASP A 75 9.99 13.33 20.06
N GLU A 76 11.01 14.15 20.33
CA GLU A 76 10.99 15.60 20.09
C GLU A 76 11.36 15.98 18.65
N SER A 77 11.66 15.01 17.80
CA SER A 77 12.03 15.27 16.39
C SER A 77 10.82 15.68 15.57
N ASP A 78 11.02 16.58 14.60
CA ASP A 78 10.06 16.80 13.52
C ASP A 78 10.16 15.62 12.55
N PHE A 79 9.01 15.05 12.18
CA PHE A 79 8.93 14.01 11.15
C PHE A 79 7.68 14.13 10.31
N GLU A 80 7.74 13.57 9.12
CA GLU A 80 6.59 13.41 8.24
C GLU A 80 6.08 11.96 8.30
N ILE A 81 4.81 11.79 7.98
CA ILE A 81 4.21 10.47 7.77
C ILE A 81 4.21 10.18 6.27
N THR A 82 4.73 9.04 5.90
CA THR A 82 4.64 8.52 4.53
C THR A 82 3.43 7.61 4.42
N SER A 83 2.48 7.95 3.56
CA SER A 83 1.36 7.08 3.17
C SER A 83 1.50 6.64 1.72
N ASP A 84 0.81 5.56 1.37
CA ASP A 84 0.80 5.06 0.01
C ASP A 84 -0.34 5.65 -0.80
N VAL A 85 -0.06 5.84 -2.09
CA VAL A 85 -1.00 6.29 -3.12
C VAL A 85 -1.09 5.21 -4.19
N ILE A 86 -2.30 4.74 -4.45
CA ILE A 86 -2.58 3.88 -5.59
C ILE A 86 -2.81 4.78 -6.80
N VAL A 87 -2.20 4.45 -7.93
CA VAL A 87 -2.32 5.22 -9.17
C VAL A 87 -2.79 4.32 -10.30
N GLU A 88 -3.88 4.69 -10.97
CA GLU A 88 -4.22 4.16 -12.28
C GLU A 88 -3.59 5.04 -13.35
N PHE A 89 -2.86 4.43 -14.29
CA PHE A 89 -2.18 5.15 -15.37
C PHE A 89 -2.27 4.40 -16.70
N THR A 90 -2.19 5.17 -17.79
CA THR A 90 -2.17 4.63 -19.16
C THR A 90 -0.79 4.06 -19.52
N PRO A 91 -0.68 3.26 -20.61
CA PRO A 91 0.63 2.86 -21.16
C PRO A 91 1.56 4.04 -21.50
N ASP A 92 0.99 5.20 -21.78
CA ASP A 92 1.77 6.43 -22.10
C ASP A 92 2.18 7.19 -20.83
N GLY A 93 1.93 6.62 -19.64
CA GLY A 93 2.30 7.21 -18.35
C GLY A 93 1.37 8.33 -17.86
N GLU A 94 0.20 8.50 -18.49
CA GLU A 94 -0.81 9.46 -18.03
C GLU A 94 -1.58 8.87 -16.86
N ALA A 95 -1.48 9.46 -15.66
CA ALA A 95 -2.27 9.05 -14.53
C ALA A 95 -3.74 9.44 -14.75
N ILE A 96 -4.63 8.48 -14.58
CA ILE A 96 -6.06 8.60 -14.78
C ILE A 96 -6.76 8.90 -13.45
N ARG A 97 -6.30 8.24 -12.38
CA ARG A 97 -6.93 8.28 -11.07
C ARG A 97 -5.94 7.95 -9.97
N THR A 98 -6.17 8.50 -8.79
CA THR A 98 -5.41 8.20 -7.59
C THR A 98 -6.33 7.90 -6.41
N TRP A 99 -5.87 7.04 -5.51
CA TRP A 99 -6.46 6.80 -4.19
C TRP A 99 -5.35 6.97 -3.16
N ASP A 100 -5.45 7.99 -2.33
CA ASP A 100 -4.50 8.24 -1.26
C ASP A 100 -5.01 7.60 0.05
N LEU A 101 -4.21 6.75 0.65
CA LEU A 101 -4.56 6.12 1.92
C LEU A 101 -4.65 7.13 3.07
N TRP A 102 -3.97 8.26 2.96
CA TRP A 102 -4.07 9.36 3.90
C TRP A 102 -5.48 9.96 3.98
N ASP A 103 -6.20 10.01 2.85
CA ASP A 103 -7.54 10.59 2.79
C ASP A 103 -8.61 9.70 3.41
N VAL A 104 -8.32 8.40 3.64
CA VAL A 104 -9.32 7.40 4.05
C VAL A 104 -9.03 6.75 5.39
N LEU A 105 -7.79 6.79 5.84
CA LEU A 105 -7.37 6.25 7.12
C LEU A 105 -7.01 7.40 8.06
N ASP A 106 -7.33 7.24 9.33
CA ASP A 106 -6.93 8.18 10.36
C ASP A 106 -5.69 7.65 11.10
N VAL A 107 -4.59 8.37 10.99
CA VAL A 107 -3.31 7.99 11.61
C VAL A 107 -3.38 7.97 13.15
N GLU A 108 -4.30 8.73 13.74
CA GLU A 108 -4.51 8.73 15.19
C GLU A 108 -5.37 7.54 15.64
N GLU A 109 -6.27 7.05 14.79
CA GLU A 109 -7.06 5.83 15.05
C GLU A 109 -6.27 4.56 14.71
N ILE A 110 -5.49 4.60 13.62
CA ILE A 110 -4.68 3.50 13.11
C ILE A 110 -3.22 3.94 13.03
N PRO A 111 -2.51 4.01 14.14
CA PRO A 111 -1.16 4.59 14.18
C PRO A 111 -0.12 3.79 13.36
N GLY A 112 -0.48 2.59 12.92
CA GLY A 112 0.45 1.70 12.22
C GLY A 112 1.49 1.08 13.16
N ASN A 113 2.02 -0.05 12.73
CA ASN A 113 3.11 -0.69 13.44
C ASN A 113 4.44 -0.07 12.98
N HIS A 114 5.38 0.11 13.89
CA HIS A 114 6.73 0.63 13.59
C HIS A 114 6.87 2.11 13.20
N ILE A 115 5.83 2.90 13.35
CA ILE A 115 5.94 4.32 13.03
C ILE A 115 6.98 5.05 13.89
N CYS A 116 7.19 4.61 15.13
CA CYS A 116 8.10 5.25 16.09
C CYS A 116 9.33 4.42 16.41
N THR A 117 9.19 3.11 16.43
CA THR A 117 10.27 2.22 16.87
C THR A 117 10.41 1.00 15.97
N VAL A 118 11.64 0.64 15.67
CA VAL A 118 11.99 -0.67 15.13
C VAL A 118 12.81 -1.39 16.20
N ASP A 119 12.41 -2.61 16.57
CA ASP A 119 13.08 -3.41 17.62
C ASP A 119 13.24 -2.66 18.96
N GLY A 120 12.24 -1.85 19.34
CA GLY A 120 12.25 -1.08 20.59
C GLY A 120 13.22 0.12 20.60
N ARG A 121 13.74 0.52 19.44
CA ARG A 121 14.56 1.72 19.26
C ARG A 121 13.81 2.76 18.44
N PHE A 122 13.92 4.02 18.84
CA PHE A 122 13.37 5.11 18.02
C PHE A 122 13.98 5.13 16.63
N VAL A 123 13.14 5.29 15.63
CA VAL A 123 13.55 5.43 14.24
C VAL A 123 13.99 6.88 14.03
N SER A 124 15.27 7.10 13.73
CA SER A 124 15.83 8.44 13.47
C SER A 124 15.79 8.76 11.97
N ILE A 125 14.60 8.81 11.39
CA ILE A 125 14.37 9.22 10.00
C ILE A 125 13.38 10.37 9.98
N ASP A 126 13.50 11.26 9.00
CA ASP A 126 12.66 12.46 8.88
C ASP A 126 11.22 12.15 8.47
N PHE A 127 10.97 10.95 7.95
CA PHE A 127 9.64 10.47 7.58
C PHE A 127 9.42 9.04 8.09
N ARG A 128 8.17 8.75 8.43
CA ARG A 128 7.73 7.48 9.02
C ARG A 128 6.82 6.74 8.04
N ASP A 129 7.20 5.55 7.67
CA ASP A 129 6.45 4.69 6.78
C ASP A 129 5.23 4.10 7.50
N TRP A 130 4.06 4.70 7.25
CA TRP A 130 2.84 4.40 7.99
C TRP A 130 2.07 3.21 7.41
N THR A 131 1.73 3.26 6.13
CA THR A 131 0.83 2.26 5.52
C THR A 131 1.57 1.08 4.94
N HIS A 132 2.70 1.31 4.27
CA HIS A 132 3.53 0.29 3.63
C HIS A 132 2.69 -0.65 2.75
N ALA A 133 1.98 -0.08 1.78
CA ALA A 133 1.26 -0.87 0.80
C ALA A 133 2.24 -1.69 -0.05
N ASN A 134 1.89 -2.95 -0.34
CA ASN A 134 2.85 -3.87 -0.95
C ASN A 134 2.25 -4.75 -2.05
N ALA A 135 0.96 -4.67 -2.28
CA ALA A 135 0.28 -5.29 -3.40
C ALA A 135 -0.98 -4.51 -3.76
N VAL A 136 -1.26 -4.42 -5.06
CA VAL A 136 -2.48 -3.82 -5.59
C VAL A 136 -3.03 -4.71 -6.70
N ILE A 137 -4.33 -4.96 -6.68
CA ILE A 137 -5.04 -5.74 -7.70
C ILE A 137 -6.34 -5.05 -8.10
N TYR A 138 -6.89 -5.46 -9.23
CA TYR A 138 -8.20 -5.03 -9.69
C TYR A 138 -9.16 -6.20 -9.80
N ASP A 139 -10.29 -6.10 -9.10
CA ASP A 139 -11.42 -7.01 -9.23
C ASP A 139 -12.38 -6.49 -10.30
N GLU A 140 -12.29 -7.08 -11.49
CA GLU A 140 -13.10 -6.67 -12.64
C GLU A 140 -14.59 -7.02 -12.47
N ILE A 141 -14.91 -8.07 -11.72
CA ILE A 141 -16.30 -8.50 -11.51
C ILE A 141 -17.01 -7.50 -10.61
N ARG A 142 -16.33 -7.06 -9.56
CA ARG A 142 -16.88 -6.13 -8.57
C ARG A 142 -16.53 -4.67 -8.85
N ASP A 143 -15.73 -4.39 -9.86
CA ASP A 143 -15.22 -3.07 -10.21
C ASP A 143 -14.56 -2.38 -8.98
N ALA A 144 -13.56 -3.05 -8.42
CA ALA A 144 -12.89 -2.62 -7.20
C ALA A 144 -11.37 -2.69 -7.31
N VAL A 145 -10.70 -1.65 -6.84
CA VAL A 145 -9.26 -1.64 -6.61
C VAL A 145 -9.00 -2.11 -5.19
N ILE A 146 -8.17 -3.14 -5.02
CA ILE A 146 -7.88 -3.76 -3.72
C ILE A 146 -6.39 -3.62 -3.44
N VAL A 147 -6.07 -3.11 -2.26
CA VAL A 147 -4.68 -2.89 -1.82
C VAL A 147 -4.43 -3.57 -0.48
N SER A 148 -3.24 -4.12 -0.31
CA SER A 148 -2.79 -4.61 0.99
C SER A 148 -1.89 -3.58 1.67
N SER A 149 -2.30 -3.12 2.86
CA SER A 149 -1.58 -2.18 3.71
C SER A 149 -0.94 -2.96 4.87
N ARG A 150 0.39 -3.09 4.80
CA ARG A 150 1.15 -3.96 5.69
C ARG A 150 1.18 -3.47 7.14
N HIS A 151 1.49 -2.19 7.34
CA HIS A 151 1.71 -1.64 8.68
C HIS A 151 0.41 -1.35 9.42
N THR A 152 -0.72 -1.28 8.72
CA THR A 152 -2.04 -1.10 9.32
C THR A 152 -2.80 -2.41 9.54
N ASP A 153 -2.25 -3.54 9.08
CA ASP A 153 -2.89 -4.86 9.13
C ASP A 153 -4.24 -4.88 8.40
N GLN A 154 -4.30 -4.32 7.18
CA GLN A 154 -5.54 -4.14 6.44
C GLN A 154 -5.44 -4.58 4.98
N ILE A 155 -6.56 -5.06 4.44
CA ILE A 155 -6.85 -5.12 3.01
C ILE A 155 -7.99 -4.14 2.75
N ILE A 156 -7.78 -3.19 1.84
CA ILE A 156 -8.71 -2.10 1.59
C ILE A 156 -9.19 -2.19 0.14
N ALA A 157 -10.50 -2.14 -0.07
CA ALA A 157 -11.11 -2.09 -1.39
C ALA A 157 -11.75 -0.73 -1.65
N PHE A 158 -11.46 -0.17 -2.81
CA PHE A 158 -12.02 1.07 -3.31
C PHE A 158 -12.95 0.82 -4.48
N ASP A 159 -13.99 1.61 -4.60
CA ASP A 159 -14.78 1.69 -5.83
C ASP A 159 -13.94 2.29 -6.97
N HIS A 160 -13.98 1.65 -8.14
CA HIS A 160 -13.21 2.13 -9.30
C HIS A 160 -13.99 3.18 -10.12
N LEU A 161 -15.14 2.82 -10.70
CA LEU A 161 -15.88 3.72 -11.60
C LEU A 161 -16.83 4.70 -10.87
N ASN A 162 -17.36 4.30 -9.73
CA ASN A 162 -18.34 5.11 -8.99
C ASN A 162 -17.74 6.21 -8.12
N SER A 163 -16.45 6.46 -8.20
CA SER A 163 -15.77 7.53 -7.45
C SER A 163 -16.04 8.91 -8.03
N THR A 164 -17.32 9.24 -8.30
CA THR A 164 -17.80 10.63 -8.54
C THR A 164 -18.14 11.33 -7.23
N GLY A 165 -17.99 10.64 -6.11
CA GLY A 165 -18.07 11.18 -4.76
C GLY A 165 -16.78 11.90 -4.35
N PRO A 166 -16.68 12.37 -3.11
CA PRO A 166 -15.41 12.80 -2.56
C PRO A 166 -14.39 11.66 -2.77
N GLN A 167 -13.19 12.05 -3.17
CA GLN A 167 -12.10 11.15 -3.51
C GLN A 167 -12.07 9.95 -2.56
N ASN A 168 -11.85 8.73 -3.12
CA ASN A 168 -11.62 7.52 -2.36
C ASN A 168 -12.86 6.91 -1.68
N SER A 169 -13.85 6.49 -2.47
CA SER A 169 -14.96 5.67 -1.95
C SER A 169 -14.43 4.32 -1.48
N VAL A 170 -14.18 4.18 -0.19
CA VAL A 170 -13.87 2.87 0.40
C VAL A 170 -15.11 2.00 0.35
N ARG A 171 -15.01 0.85 -0.31
CA ARG A 171 -16.08 -0.13 -0.38
C ARG A 171 -16.13 -0.98 0.88
N TRP A 172 -14.96 -1.47 1.31
CA TRP A 172 -14.78 -2.22 2.54
C TRP A 172 -13.30 -2.24 2.97
N ILE A 173 -13.11 -2.49 4.26
CA ILE A 173 -11.81 -2.76 4.87
C ILE A 173 -11.92 -4.10 5.58
N LEU A 174 -11.03 -5.04 5.28
CA LEU A 174 -10.84 -6.29 5.98
C LEU A 174 -9.59 -6.19 6.85
N GLY A 175 -9.67 -6.63 8.10
CA GLY A 175 -8.53 -6.62 9.02
C GLY A 175 -8.72 -5.66 10.19
N ASN A 176 -7.65 -5.00 10.61
CA ASN A 176 -7.65 -4.12 11.77
C ASN A 176 -8.64 -2.96 11.58
N GLN A 177 -9.53 -2.74 12.54
CA GLN A 177 -10.62 -1.76 12.49
C GLN A 177 -11.44 -1.82 11.18
N GLY A 178 -11.57 -3.02 10.62
CA GLY A 178 -12.24 -3.25 9.34
C GLY A 178 -13.74 -3.02 9.40
N THR A 179 -14.30 -2.59 8.26
CA THR A 179 -15.76 -2.47 8.09
C THR A 179 -16.41 -3.79 7.71
N MET A 180 -15.63 -4.76 7.22
CA MET A 180 -16.07 -6.10 6.88
C MET A 180 -15.85 -7.02 8.09
N PRO A 181 -16.88 -7.76 8.55
CA PRO A 181 -16.71 -8.71 9.65
C PRO A 181 -15.75 -9.82 9.21
N LEU A 182 -14.77 -10.09 10.04
CA LEU A 182 -13.82 -11.17 9.84
C LEU A 182 -14.27 -12.39 10.66
N GLU A 183 -14.60 -13.49 9.99
CA GLU A 183 -14.78 -14.78 10.61
C GLU A 183 -13.50 -15.61 10.49
N GLY A 184 -13.01 -16.15 11.61
CA GLY A 184 -11.78 -16.95 11.65
C GLY A 184 -10.60 -16.20 12.28
N GLU A 185 -9.39 -16.57 11.84
CA GLU A 185 -8.17 -16.01 12.41
C GLU A 185 -7.74 -14.74 11.68
N PHE A 186 -7.35 -13.75 12.46
CA PHE A 186 -6.83 -12.48 11.99
C PHE A 186 -5.44 -12.65 11.31
N PHE A 187 -5.11 -11.77 10.37
CA PHE A 187 -3.79 -11.71 9.74
C PHE A 187 -3.00 -10.51 10.28
N TYR A 188 -1.67 -10.59 10.17
CA TYR A 188 -0.74 -9.56 10.65
C TYR A 188 0.35 -9.30 9.62
N HIS A 189 0.54 -8.05 9.25
CA HIS A 189 1.48 -7.62 8.21
C HIS A 189 1.24 -8.35 6.89
N PRO A 190 0.04 -8.17 6.30
CA PRO A 190 -0.32 -8.85 5.06
C PRO A 190 0.60 -8.49 3.91
N HIS A 191 0.72 -9.40 2.95
CA HIS A 191 1.50 -9.23 1.74
C HIS A 191 0.85 -9.96 0.57
N ALA A 192 1.16 -9.54 -0.68
CA ALA A 192 0.82 -10.28 -1.88
C ALA A 192 -0.66 -10.69 -1.94
N VAL A 193 -1.59 -9.72 -1.83
CA VAL A 193 -3.01 -9.99 -2.02
C VAL A 193 -3.29 -10.42 -3.46
N GLU A 194 -4.03 -11.52 -3.64
CA GLU A 194 -4.41 -12.08 -4.93
C GLU A 194 -5.89 -12.43 -4.96
N LEU A 195 -6.57 -12.07 -6.06
CA LEU A 195 -7.95 -12.50 -6.30
C LEU A 195 -7.96 -13.89 -6.95
N GLN A 196 -8.71 -14.81 -6.38
CA GLN A 196 -8.89 -16.15 -6.91
C GLN A 196 -10.07 -16.20 -7.90
N SER A 197 -10.14 -17.25 -8.72
CA SER A 197 -11.16 -17.40 -9.75
C SER A 197 -12.60 -17.55 -9.20
N ASP A 198 -12.74 -17.95 -7.94
CA ASP A 198 -14.02 -18.04 -7.24
C ASP A 198 -14.42 -16.72 -6.55
N GLY A 199 -13.55 -15.70 -6.61
CA GLY A 199 -13.75 -14.40 -6.01
C GLY A 199 -13.21 -14.28 -4.58
N SER A 200 -12.62 -15.34 -4.03
CA SER A 200 -11.94 -15.26 -2.73
C SER A 200 -10.61 -14.52 -2.84
N ILE A 201 -10.11 -14.05 -1.71
CA ILE A 201 -8.81 -13.37 -1.59
C ILE A 201 -7.81 -14.29 -0.93
N LEU A 202 -6.72 -14.57 -1.63
CA LEU A 202 -5.53 -15.21 -1.08
C LEU A 202 -4.53 -14.14 -0.67
N LEU A 203 -3.95 -14.25 0.51
CA LEU A 203 -2.88 -13.36 0.96
C LEU A 203 -1.80 -14.14 1.73
N TYR A 204 -0.61 -13.55 1.76
CA TYR A 204 0.47 -13.97 2.62
C TYR A 204 0.40 -13.20 3.94
N ASP A 205 0.11 -13.91 5.03
CA ASP A 205 0.13 -13.39 6.39
C ASP A 205 1.55 -13.58 6.94
N ASN A 206 2.32 -12.49 7.04
CA ASN A 206 3.67 -12.54 7.61
C ASN A 206 3.65 -12.92 9.09
N GLY A 207 2.57 -12.56 9.79
CA GLY A 207 2.39 -12.84 11.20
C GLY A 207 3.23 -11.98 12.14
N ASN A 208 3.91 -10.94 11.64
CA ASN A 208 4.70 -10.04 12.49
C ASN A 208 3.82 -9.42 13.57
N PHE A 209 4.31 -9.36 14.81
CA PHE A 209 3.58 -8.82 15.97
C PHE A 209 2.25 -9.52 16.28
N ARG A 210 2.07 -10.74 15.80
CA ARG A 210 0.91 -11.57 16.17
C ARG A 210 0.80 -11.68 17.69
N PRO A 211 -0.35 -11.38 18.30
CA PRO A 211 -0.54 -11.51 19.75
C PRO A 211 -0.23 -12.92 20.25
N GLY A 212 0.43 -13.00 21.38
CA GLY A 212 0.82 -14.29 21.98
C GLY A 212 2.09 -14.90 21.39
N THR A 213 2.79 -14.19 20.51
CA THR A 213 4.13 -14.60 20.04
C THR A 213 5.23 -13.83 20.77
N ASN A 214 6.39 -14.48 20.92
CA ASN A 214 7.57 -13.87 21.51
C ASN A 214 8.80 -14.40 20.77
N PRO A 215 9.59 -13.57 20.08
CA PRO A 215 10.77 -13.99 19.33
C PRO A 215 11.85 -14.62 20.23
N ASP A 216 11.88 -14.29 21.52
CA ASP A 216 12.84 -14.81 22.49
C ASP A 216 12.41 -16.13 23.14
N ASP A 217 11.17 -16.57 22.90
CA ASP A 217 10.64 -17.84 23.41
C ASP A 217 10.41 -18.84 22.27
N PRO A 218 11.20 -19.91 22.17
CA PRO A 218 11.06 -20.90 21.10
C PRO A 218 9.73 -21.66 21.10
N THR A 219 8.93 -21.55 22.15
CA THR A 219 7.59 -22.16 22.24
C THR A 219 6.47 -21.20 21.79
N MET A 220 6.81 -19.93 21.60
CA MET A 220 5.89 -18.83 21.23
C MET A 220 6.36 -18.11 19.95
N LEU A 221 7.04 -18.82 19.07
CA LEU A 221 7.57 -18.26 17.83
C LEU A 221 6.44 -17.77 16.92
N ASN A 222 6.72 -16.66 16.28
CA ASN A 222 5.89 -16.17 15.19
C ASN A 222 5.92 -17.14 13.99
N TYR A 223 4.85 -17.15 13.21
CA TYR A 223 4.75 -17.93 11.98
C TYR A 223 4.08 -17.15 10.87
N SER A 224 4.51 -17.42 9.65
CA SER A 224 3.85 -16.94 8.44
C SER A 224 2.95 -18.03 7.85
N ARG A 225 1.92 -17.62 7.10
CA ARG A 225 1.00 -18.56 6.45
C ARG A 225 0.38 -17.95 5.19
N ALA A 226 -0.10 -18.79 4.28
CA ALA A 226 -1.06 -18.39 3.27
C ALA A 226 -2.47 -18.49 3.86
N VAL A 227 -3.31 -17.48 3.62
CA VAL A 227 -4.69 -17.43 4.12
C VAL A 227 -5.62 -17.11 2.97
N LEU A 228 -6.75 -17.81 2.92
CA LEU A 228 -7.80 -17.60 1.94
C LEU A 228 -9.04 -17.07 2.68
N TYR A 229 -9.56 -15.94 2.20
CA TYR A 229 -10.80 -15.34 2.69
C TYR A 229 -11.86 -15.32 1.61
N GLU A 230 -13.03 -15.84 1.91
CA GLU A 230 -14.24 -15.68 1.10
C GLU A 230 -14.83 -14.28 1.39
N ILE A 231 -15.06 -13.48 0.33
CA ILE A 231 -15.56 -12.11 0.42
C ILE A 231 -16.84 -11.88 -0.40
#